data_c0ccaefbd9c633ec1938939688dea80d
#
_entry.id   c0ccaefbd9c633ec1938939688dea80d
#
_cell.length_a   1.000
_cell.length_b   1.000
_cell.length_c   1.000
_cell.angle_alpha   90.00
_cell.angle_beta   90.00
_cell.angle_gamma   90.00
#
_symmetry.space_group_name_H-M   'P 1'
#
loop_
_entity.id
_entity.type
_entity.pdbx_description
1 polymer ?
#
loop_
_entity_poly.entity_id
_entity_poly.type
_entity_poly.pdbx_seq_one_letter_code
_entity_poly.pdbx_strand_id
1 'polypeptide(L)'
;MQNKSKKIKWSIFFILIAILIIFVFDFENRNQTEQQNNNQDVNQDKIENPLLTIREVILPTPLILSEKQNEIDALEKEKILFWTNFYRINNNVQELTENEILNQAAQQKIKDMFEKQYFEHISPEGIGAADIVEGLSYKYLMVGENLALGNFKDEKDLVDAWMASQGHRENILNSKFKEIGIAADRGIFNGERTFLAVQIFATPLSKCPLPDEELKKSIEEKEKELDNLQNEINLLEDEIESLKKEQEMVYNQGKDLVINEEIEAANQRLKELNDKINLKIQNYNQSITEFNNLTQEVKDLISRYNLQVSNFNQCLTQ
;
A
#
# COMPACT_ATOMS: atom_id res chain seq x y z
N MET A 1 5.56 -80.37 -12.89
CA MET A 1 4.78 -79.26 -13.44
C MET A 1 4.57 -78.11 -12.46
N GLN A 2 4.71 -78.30 -11.16
CA GLN A 2 4.51 -77.25 -10.13
C GLN A 2 5.59 -76.10 -10.11
N ASN A 3 6.80 -76.37 -10.59
CA ASN A 3 7.91 -75.46 -10.52
C ASN A 3 7.88 -74.34 -11.61
N LYS A 4 7.19 -74.54 -12.72
CA LYS A 4 7.02 -73.53 -13.81
C LYS A 4 5.99 -72.42 -13.43
N SER A 5 4.92 -72.84 -12.74
CA SER A 5 3.87 -71.88 -12.31
C SER A 5 4.33 -70.92 -11.26
N LYS A 6 5.20 -71.32 -10.33
CA LYS A 6 5.80 -70.43 -9.32
C LYS A 6 6.74 -69.44 -9.98
N LYS A 7 7.60 -69.79 -10.90
CA LYS A 7 8.50 -68.89 -11.64
C LYS A 7 7.75 -67.84 -12.46
N ILE A 8 6.62 -68.20 -13.06
CA ILE A 8 5.81 -67.25 -13.86
C ILE A 8 5.11 -66.20 -12.95
N LYS A 9 4.57 -66.60 -11.78
CA LYS A 9 3.97 -65.66 -10.84
C LYS A 9 5.01 -64.67 -10.27
N TRP A 10 6.20 -65.11 -9.99
CA TRP A 10 7.29 -64.25 -9.54
C TRP A 10 7.79 -63.28 -10.65
N SER A 11 7.85 -63.71 -11.90
CA SER A 11 8.22 -62.85 -13.03
C SER A 11 7.20 -61.73 -13.24
N ILE A 12 5.90 -61.98 -13.13
CA ILE A 12 4.86 -60.96 -13.26
C ILE A 12 4.91 -59.99 -12.09
N PHE A 13 5.16 -60.44 -10.87
CA PHE A 13 5.30 -59.60 -9.69
C PHE A 13 6.51 -58.67 -9.80
N PHE A 14 7.68 -59.14 -10.24
CA PHE A 14 8.85 -58.30 -10.48
C PHE A 14 8.67 -57.30 -11.62
N ILE A 15 7.90 -57.62 -12.65
CA ILE A 15 7.60 -56.71 -13.76
C ILE A 15 6.68 -55.57 -13.26
N LEU A 16 5.68 -55.86 -12.44
CA LEU A 16 4.78 -54.85 -11.89
C LEU A 16 5.52 -53.89 -10.95
N ILE A 17 6.45 -54.40 -10.12
CA ILE A 17 7.30 -53.55 -9.24
C ILE A 17 8.28 -52.73 -10.08
N ALA A 18 8.89 -53.29 -11.12
CA ALA A 18 9.79 -52.51 -11.99
C ALA A 18 9.07 -51.40 -12.73
N ILE A 19 7.83 -51.62 -13.17
CA ILE A 19 6.99 -50.57 -13.78
C ILE A 19 6.68 -49.46 -12.74
N LEU A 20 6.39 -49.84 -11.49
CA LEU A 20 6.10 -48.90 -10.40
C LEU A 20 7.31 -48.03 -10.06
N ILE A 21 8.50 -48.64 -10.00
CA ILE A 21 9.78 -47.92 -9.74
C ILE A 21 10.08 -46.93 -10.88
N ILE A 22 9.84 -47.29 -12.13
CA ILE A 22 10.01 -46.41 -13.29
C ILE A 22 9.03 -45.21 -13.21
N PHE A 23 7.77 -45.45 -12.81
CA PHE A 23 6.75 -44.39 -12.66
C PHE A 23 7.10 -43.43 -11.54
N VAL A 24 7.65 -43.91 -10.40
CA VAL A 24 8.09 -43.11 -9.28
C VAL A 24 9.34 -42.29 -9.66
N PHE A 25 10.28 -42.85 -10.42
CA PHE A 25 11.48 -42.15 -10.89
C PHE A 25 11.15 -41.03 -11.90
N ASP A 26 10.18 -41.23 -12.77
CA ASP A 26 9.69 -40.22 -13.71
C ASP A 26 8.94 -39.10 -12.97
N PHE A 27 8.25 -39.42 -11.88
CA PHE A 27 7.57 -38.47 -11.01
C PHE A 27 8.58 -37.60 -10.24
N GLU A 28 9.61 -38.17 -9.65
CA GLU A 28 10.69 -37.43 -8.93
C GLU A 28 11.44 -36.49 -9.88
N ASN A 29 11.75 -36.95 -11.10
CA ASN A 29 12.44 -36.11 -12.09
C ASN A 29 11.58 -34.93 -12.59
N ARG A 30 10.26 -35.11 -12.78
CA ARG A 30 9.37 -34.02 -13.17
C ARG A 30 9.21 -33.00 -12.06
N ASN A 31 9.02 -33.44 -10.81
CA ASN A 31 8.86 -32.54 -9.67
C ASN A 31 10.11 -31.72 -9.34
N GLN A 32 11.32 -32.30 -9.49
CA GLN A 32 12.56 -31.54 -9.29
C GLN A 32 12.73 -30.44 -10.34
N THR A 33 12.25 -30.66 -11.56
CA THR A 33 12.34 -29.65 -12.64
C THR A 33 11.30 -28.54 -12.47
N GLU A 34 10.11 -28.87 -11.97
CA GLU A 34 9.05 -27.88 -11.70
C GLU A 34 9.30 -27.08 -10.40
N GLN A 35 9.82 -27.70 -9.33
CA GLN A 35 10.17 -27.00 -8.10
C GLN A 35 11.36 -26.07 -8.26
N GLN A 36 12.37 -26.45 -9.08
CA GLN A 36 13.50 -25.56 -9.37
C GLN A 36 13.08 -24.31 -10.16
N ASN A 37 12.09 -24.41 -11.03
CA ASN A 37 11.58 -23.26 -11.78
C ASN A 37 10.68 -22.36 -10.93
N ASN A 38 9.89 -22.93 -10.00
CA ASN A 38 8.98 -22.14 -9.15
C ASN A 38 9.69 -21.43 -8.01
N ASN A 39 10.75 -21.99 -7.42
CA ASN A 39 11.49 -21.35 -6.31
C ASN A 39 12.34 -20.14 -6.75
N GLN A 40 12.64 -19.98 -8.03
CA GLN A 40 13.38 -18.81 -8.52
C GLN A 40 12.50 -17.59 -8.80
N ASP A 41 11.19 -17.75 -9.03
CA ASP A 41 10.30 -16.67 -9.46
C ASP A 41 9.50 -16.00 -8.32
N VAL A 42 9.35 -16.67 -7.16
CA VAL A 42 8.54 -16.15 -6.03
C VAL A 42 9.18 -14.93 -5.34
N ASN A 43 10.48 -14.66 -5.60
CA ASN A 43 11.20 -13.55 -4.96
C ASN A 43 11.13 -12.20 -5.68
N GLN A 44 10.43 -12.08 -6.83
CA GLN A 44 10.45 -10.84 -7.61
C GLN A 44 9.18 -9.97 -7.50
N ASP A 45 8.03 -10.51 -7.10
CA ASP A 45 6.79 -9.74 -7.02
C ASP A 45 6.44 -9.39 -5.58
N LYS A 46 7.09 -8.36 -5.05
CA LYS A 46 6.68 -7.77 -3.76
C LYS A 46 5.69 -6.64 -3.97
N ILE A 47 4.74 -6.52 -3.04
CA ILE A 47 3.88 -5.33 -2.95
C ILE A 47 4.78 -4.11 -2.79
N GLU A 48 4.67 -3.16 -3.71
CA GLU A 48 5.28 -1.84 -3.56
C GLU A 48 4.52 -1.03 -2.52
N ASN A 49 5.25 -0.33 -1.68
CA ASN A 49 4.62 0.65 -0.80
C ASN A 49 4.52 1.99 -1.55
N PRO A 50 3.36 2.69 -1.47
CA PRO A 50 3.28 4.05 -1.96
C PRO A 50 4.34 4.89 -1.24
N LEU A 51 4.98 5.80 -1.97
CA LEU A 51 5.87 6.78 -1.37
C LEU A 51 5.11 7.43 -0.23
N LEU A 52 5.65 7.36 0.99
CA LEU A 52 5.13 8.11 2.12
C LEU A 52 5.00 9.54 1.63
N THR A 53 3.79 10.06 1.67
CA THR A 53 3.44 11.39 1.17
C THR A 53 4.47 12.39 1.67
N ILE A 54 5.29 12.92 0.77
CA ILE A 54 6.14 14.05 1.09
C ILE A 54 5.17 15.20 1.27
N ARG A 55 4.85 15.51 2.53
CA ARG A 55 4.03 16.65 2.88
C ARG A 55 4.94 17.86 2.86
N GLU A 56 4.73 18.71 1.87
CA GLU A 56 5.47 19.94 1.75
C GLU A 56 4.69 21.06 2.46
N VAL A 57 5.40 21.86 3.29
CA VAL A 57 4.84 23.02 3.99
C VAL A 57 5.65 24.25 3.59
N ILE A 58 5.00 25.24 2.98
CA ILE A 58 5.64 26.46 2.46
C ILE A 58 5.22 27.67 3.32
N LEU A 59 6.18 28.24 4.04
CA LEU A 59 5.98 29.31 5.01
C LEU A 59 6.92 30.48 4.70
N PRO A 60 6.47 31.54 4.00
CA PRO A 60 7.27 32.75 3.80
C PRO A 60 7.33 33.57 5.09
N THR A 61 8.34 34.43 5.23
CA THR A 61 8.44 35.32 6.39
C THR A 61 7.14 36.12 6.57
N PRO A 62 6.54 36.18 7.79
CA PRO A 62 5.30 36.93 8.05
C PRO A 62 5.38 38.41 7.65
N LEU A 63 4.32 38.93 7.00
CA LEU A 63 4.28 40.31 6.51
C LEU A 63 3.73 41.26 7.56
N ILE A 64 4.51 42.29 7.93
CA ILE A 64 4.08 43.35 8.86
C ILE A 64 4.06 44.70 8.12
N LEU A 65 2.91 45.38 8.13
CA LEU A 65 2.77 46.74 7.62
C LEU A 65 2.64 47.73 8.78
N SER A 66 3.52 48.70 8.80
CA SER A 66 3.62 49.70 9.89
C SER A 66 2.87 51.00 9.62
N GLU A 67 2.34 51.23 8.42
CA GLU A 67 1.65 52.45 8.05
C GLU A 67 0.20 52.46 8.53
N LYS A 68 -0.23 53.55 9.17
CA LYS A 68 -1.64 53.82 9.51
C LYS A 68 -2.36 54.29 8.27
N GLN A 69 -3.11 53.41 7.65
CA GLN A 69 -3.99 53.74 6.55
C GLN A 69 -5.44 53.92 7.01
N ASN A 70 -6.31 54.44 6.14
CA ASN A 70 -7.72 54.65 6.44
C ASN A 70 -8.37 53.40 6.99
N GLU A 71 -9.04 53.51 8.11
CA GLU A 71 -9.65 52.40 8.81
C GLU A 71 -10.92 51.94 8.10
N ILE A 72 -10.89 50.71 7.56
CA ILE A 72 -12.09 49.98 7.22
C ILE A 72 -12.52 49.09 8.41
N ASP A 73 -13.79 48.78 8.51
CA ASP A 73 -14.30 48.00 9.66
C ASP A 73 -14.05 46.49 9.53
N ALA A 74 -14.05 45.95 8.32
CA ALA A 74 -13.85 44.53 8.04
C ALA A 74 -13.20 44.31 6.66
N LEU A 75 -12.54 43.17 6.52
CA LEU A 75 -12.05 42.61 5.25
C LEU A 75 -12.89 41.39 4.91
N GLU A 76 -13.43 41.38 3.68
CA GLU A 76 -14.29 40.29 3.20
C GLU A 76 -13.46 39.19 2.51
N LYS A 77 -13.56 37.95 2.99
CA LYS A 77 -12.78 36.83 2.46
C LYS A 77 -13.04 36.57 0.96
N GLU A 78 -14.27 36.79 0.50
CA GLU A 78 -14.68 36.62 -0.91
C GLU A 78 -13.93 37.62 -1.82
N LYS A 79 -13.69 38.83 -1.37
CA LYS A 79 -12.91 39.84 -2.09
C LYS A 79 -11.41 39.55 -2.05
N ILE A 80 -10.91 39.03 -0.94
CA ILE A 80 -9.51 38.57 -0.85
C ILE A 80 -9.28 37.42 -1.84
N LEU A 81 -10.20 36.46 -1.91
CA LEU A 81 -10.17 35.37 -2.90
C LEU A 81 -10.20 35.89 -4.33
N PHE A 82 -11.12 36.83 -4.62
CA PHE A 82 -11.23 37.44 -5.93
C PHE A 82 -9.91 38.06 -6.39
N TRP A 83 -9.25 38.90 -5.54
CA TRP A 83 -7.99 39.53 -5.90
C TRP A 83 -6.85 38.52 -6.00
N THR A 84 -6.81 37.50 -5.14
CA THR A 84 -5.85 36.40 -5.24
C THR A 84 -5.97 35.69 -6.59
N ASN A 85 -7.19 35.31 -7.00
CA ASN A 85 -7.44 34.65 -8.27
C ASN A 85 -7.21 35.59 -9.47
N PHE A 86 -7.50 36.88 -9.35
CA PHE A 86 -7.16 37.88 -10.34
C PHE A 86 -5.66 37.89 -10.67
N TYR A 87 -4.79 37.87 -9.65
CA TYR A 87 -3.36 37.77 -9.86
C TYR A 87 -2.94 36.44 -10.46
N ARG A 88 -3.54 35.34 -10.05
CA ARG A 88 -3.26 34.03 -10.64
C ARG A 88 -3.60 33.97 -12.13
N ILE A 89 -4.78 34.38 -12.51
CA ILE A 89 -5.22 34.41 -13.94
C ILE A 89 -4.27 35.29 -14.78
N ASN A 90 -3.93 36.48 -14.30
CA ASN A 90 -3.04 37.39 -15.02
C ASN A 90 -1.59 36.87 -15.13
N ASN A 91 -1.22 35.86 -14.34
CA ASN A 91 0.06 35.15 -14.43
C ASN A 91 -0.08 33.75 -15.05
N ASN A 92 -1.19 33.44 -15.74
CA ASN A 92 -1.48 32.14 -16.39
C ASN A 92 -1.48 30.97 -15.41
N VAL A 93 -1.89 31.18 -14.17
CA VAL A 93 -2.06 30.15 -13.14
C VAL A 93 -3.55 29.92 -12.90
N GLN A 94 -3.97 28.66 -12.79
CA GLN A 94 -5.36 28.29 -12.53
C GLN A 94 -5.87 28.90 -11.22
N GLU A 95 -7.15 29.32 -11.21
CA GLU A 95 -7.83 29.81 -10.01
C GLU A 95 -7.83 28.77 -8.87
N LEU A 96 -7.79 29.26 -7.65
CA LEU A 96 -8.01 28.46 -6.44
C LEU A 96 -9.50 28.35 -6.14
N THR A 97 -9.91 27.18 -5.68
CA THR A 97 -11.25 26.94 -5.16
C THR A 97 -11.25 27.15 -3.65
N GLU A 98 -12.21 27.91 -3.14
CA GLU A 98 -12.40 28.07 -1.71
C GLU A 98 -12.76 26.73 -1.05
N ASN A 99 -12.17 26.46 0.12
CA ASN A 99 -12.47 25.27 0.91
C ASN A 99 -12.79 25.68 2.36
N GLU A 100 -13.96 25.26 2.84
CA GLU A 100 -14.46 25.65 4.16
C GLU A 100 -13.63 25.11 5.32
N ILE A 101 -13.02 23.93 5.18
CA ILE A 101 -12.13 23.38 6.22
C ILE A 101 -10.87 24.24 6.32
N LEU A 102 -10.34 24.71 5.20
CA LEU A 102 -9.20 25.61 5.19
C LEU A 102 -9.56 27.01 5.72
N ASN A 103 -10.80 27.51 5.47
CA ASN A 103 -11.31 28.71 6.11
C ASN A 103 -11.31 28.58 7.65
N GLN A 104 -11.83 27.45 8.14
CA GLN A 104 -11.83 27.16 9.59
C GLN A 104 -10.42 27.10 10.15
N ALA A 105 -9.46 26.52 9.42
CA ALA A 105 -8.06 26.47 9.83
C ALA A 105 -7.46 27.88 9.90
N ALA A 106 -7.69 28.72 8.88
CA ALA A 106 -7.24 30.10 8.86
C ALA A 106 -7.84 30.91 10.03
N GLN A 107 -9.13 30.70 10.32
CA GLN A 107 -9.82 31.35 11.44
C GLN A 107 -9.25 30.90 12.80
N GLN A 108 -8.98 29.62 12.98
CA GLN A 108 -8.34 29.10 14.20
C GLN A 108 -6.95 29.73 14.39
N LYS A 109 -6.19 29.85 13.31
CA LYS A 109 -4.85 30.50 13.35
C LYS A 109 -4.93 31.93 13.79
N ILE A 110 -5.83 32.76 13.24
CA ILE A 110 -6.05 34.16 13.65
C ILE A 110 -6.41 34.25 15.11
N LYS A 111 -7.39 33.44 15.55
CA LYS A 111 -7.83 33.42 16.93
C LYS A 111 -6.68 33.13 17.89
N ASP A 112 -5.88 32.11 17.58
CA ASP A 112 -4.73 31.71 18.38
C ASP A 112 -3.68 32.86 18.48
N MET A 113 -3.37 33.51 17.34
CA MET A 113 -2.45 34.63 17.31
C MET A 113 -2.93 35.84 18.16
N PHE A 114 -4.23 36.19 18.09
CA PHE A 114 -4.78 37.26 18.95
C PHE A 114 -4.82 36.86 20.42
N GLU A 115 -5.21 35.65 20.76
CA GLU A 115 -5.31 35.19 22.15
C GLU A 115 -3.92 35.12 22.83
N LYS A 116 -2.91 34.68 22.10
CA LYS A 116 -1.55 34.47 22.62
C LYS A 116 -0.57 35.58 22.29
N GLN A 117 -1.01 36.59 21.55
CA GLN A 117 -0.23 37.80 21.20
C GLN A 117 1.11 37.45 20.51
N TYR A 118 1.09 36.53 19.51
CA TYR A 118 2.23 36.24 18.67
C TYR A 118 1.87 36.41 17.19
N PHE A 119 2.86 36.64 16.32
CA PHE A 119 2.67 36.73 14.88
C PHE A 119 3.75 35.94 14.15
N GLU A 120 3.55 34.63 14.06
CA GLU A 120 4.47 33.65 13.51
C GLU A 120 3.68 32.47 12.91
N HIS A 121 4.30 31.73 11.97
CA HIS A 121 3.71 30.51 11.40
C HIS A 121 3.51 29.43 12.44
N ILE A 122 4.43 29.31 13.38
CA ILE A 122 4.38 28.29 14.44
C ILE A 122 4.02 29.00 15.77
N SER A 123 3.02 28.46 16.45
CA SER A 123 2.62 28.99 17.77
C SER A 123 3.68 28.70 18.83
N PRO A 124 3.62 29.38 20.00
CA PRO A 124 4.50 29.04 21.12
C PRO A 124 4.46 27.59 21.59
N GLU A 125 3.38 26.87 21.30
CA GLU A 125 3.21 25.43 21.59
C GLU A 125 3.71 24.55 20.46
N GLY A 126 4.26 25.10 19.38
CA GLY A 126 4.78 24.34 18.25
C GLY A 126 3.72 23.95 17.20
N ILE A 127 2.53 24.56 17.23
CA ILE A 127 1.42 24.27 16.31
C ILE A 127 1.48 25.19 15.09
N GLY A 128 1.59 24.63 13.90
CA GLY A 128 1.54 25.34 12.62
C GLY A 128 0.24 25.14 11.84
N ALA A 129 0.15 25.79 10.66
CA ALA A 129 -1.01 25.65 9.77
C ALA A 129 -1.27 24.18 9.37
N ALA A 130 -0.22 23.41 9.11
CA ALA A 130 -0.31 22.00 8.76
C ALA A 130 -0.97 21.18 9.89
N ASP A 131 -0.59 21.42 11.14
CA ASP A 131 -1.17 20.70 12.29
C ASP A 131 -2.65 21.04 12.47
N ILE A 132 -3.02 22.32 12.28
CA ILE A 132 -4.42 22.78 12.36
C ILE A 132 -5.25 22.08 11.26
N VAL A 133 -4.76 22.08 10.04
CA VAL A 133 -5.41 21.47 8.88
C VAL A 133 -5.61 19.96 9.09
N GLU A 134 -4.59 19.26 9.62
CA GLU A 134 -4.69 17.84 9.98
C GLU A 134 -5.69 17.58 11.10
N GLY A 135 -5.68 18.43 12.13
CA GLY A 135 -6.62 18.38 13.25
C GLY A 135 -8.08 18.47 12.79
N LEU A 136 -8.34 19.19 11.68
CA LEU A 136 -9.63 19.27 11.00
C LEU A 136 -9.88 18.12 10.01
N SER A 137 -9.04 17.09 10.01
CA SER A 137 -9.14 15.90 9.15
C SER A 137 -9.02 16.18 7.65
N TYR A 138 -8.45 17.32 7.25
CA TYR A 138 -8.16 17.60 5.83
C TYR A 138 -6.87 16.91 5.41
N LYS A 139 -6.96 16.05 4.41
CA LYS A 139 -5.81 15.32 3.85
C LYS A 139 -5.22 16.08 2.66
N TYR A 140 -3.92 16.35 2.71
CA TYR A 140 -3.23 17.16 1.71
C TYR A 140 -1.91 16.52 1.25
N LEU A 141 -1.45 16.96 0.08
CA LEU A 141 -0.10 16.71 -0.43
C LEU A 141 0.84 17.87 -0.08
N MET A 142 0.30 19.09 -0.13
CA MET A 142 1.04 20.34 0.10
C MET A 142 0.15 21.33 0.82
N VAL A 143 0.74 22.07 1.75
CA VAL A 143 0.10 23.21 2.44
C VAL A 143 1.06 24.40 2.39
N GLY A 144 0.53 25.60 2.15
CA GLY A 144 1.23 26.86 2.27
C GLY A 144 0.44 27.85 3.12
N GLU A 145 1.11 28.79 3.76
CA GLU A 145 0.47 29.81 4.57
C GLU A 145 1.04 31.19 4.22
N ASN A 146 0.16 32.17 4.04
CA ASN A 146 0.51 33.60 4.04
C ASN A 146 -0.09 34.24 5.24
N LEU A 147 0.71 35.03 5.96
CA LEU A 147 0.32 35.83 7.12
C LEU A 147 0.49 37.35 6.84
N ALA A 148 -0.47 38.17 7.27
CA ALA A 148 -0.32 39.60 7.27
C ALA A 148 -0.85 40.22 8.58
N LEU A 149 -0.11 41.19 9.10
CA LEU A 149 -0.47 42.02 10.24
C LEU A 149 -0.37 43.48 9.82
N GLY A 150 -1.40 44.27 10.03
CA GLY A 150 -1.40 45.69 9.74
C GLY A 150 -2.78 46.26 9.44
N ASN A 151 -2.83 47.53 9.05
CA ASN A 151 -4.05 48.20 8.63
C ASN A 151 -4.03 48.37 7.10
N PHE A 152 -5.06 47.89 6.43
CA PHE A 152 -5.20 47.87 4.97
C PHE A 152 -6.33 48.80 4.55
N LYS A 153 -6.25 49.38 3.34
CA LYS A 153 -7.31 50.23 2.79
C LYS A 153 -8.52 49.45 2.36
N ASP A 154 -8.26 48.28 1.79
CA ASP A 154 -9.22 47.33 1.26
C ASP A 154 -8.54 45.95 1.04
N GLU A 155 -9.30 44.98 0.54
CA GLU A 155 -8.80 43.63 0.28
C GLU A 155 -7.78 43.58 -0.85
N LYS A 156 -7.87 44.54 -1.80
CA LYS A 156 -6.87 44.65 -2.86
C LYS A 156 -5.52 45.08 -2.30
N ASP A 157 -5.49 46.08 -1.41
CA ASP A 157 -4.29 46.58 -0.78
C ASP A 157 -3.57 45.47 0.02
N LEU A 158 -4.35 44.64 0.74
CA LEU A 158 -3.83 43.45 1.43
C LEU A 158 -3.18 42.45 0.44
N VAL A 159 -3.87 42.12 -0.66
CA VAL A 159 -3.34 41.14 -1.64
C VAL A 159 -2.16 41.74 -2.41
N ASP A 160 -2.17 43.06 -2.72
CA ASP A 160 -1.04 43.78 -3.33
C ASP A 160 0.20 43.70 -2.45
N ALA A 161 0.04 43.84 -1.11
CA ALA A 161 1.11 43.75 -0.17
C ALA A 161 1.74 42.35 -0.14
N TRP A 162 0.92 41.28 -0.17
CA TRP A 162 1.41 39.93 -0.33
C TRP A 162 2.12 39.73 -1.67
N MET A 163 1.57 40.27 -2.78
CA MET A 163 2.18 40.16 -4.10
C MET A 163 3.49 40.93 -4.22
N ALA A 164 3.68 42.01 -3.43
CA ALA A 164 4.94 42.75 -3.38
C ALA A 164 6.05 41.97 -2.64
N SER A 165 5.69 41.08 -1.71
CA SER A 165 6.63 40.21 -0.99
C SER A 165 6.91 38.93 -1.80
N GLN A 166 8.17 38.61 -2.01
CA GLN A 166 8.56 37.47 -2.89
C GLN A 166 7.95 36.15 -2.41
N GLY A 167 8.13 35.76 -1.15
CA GLY A 167 7.69 34.45 -0.66
C GLY A 167 6.15 34.33 -0.63
N HIS A 168 5.41 35.38 -0.28
CA HIS A 168 3.96 35.40 -0.30
C HIS A 168 3.42 35.31 -1.74
N ARG A 169 4.06 36.02 -2.69
CA ARG A 169 3.75 35.94 -4.11
C ARG A 169 4.00 34.55 -4.67
N GLU A 170 5.09 33.89 -4.27
CA GLU A 170 5.38 32.51 -4.66
C GLU A 170 4.27 31.56 -4.22
N ASN A 171 3.72 31.71 -3.02
CA ASN A 171 2.54 30.95 -2.60
C ASN A 171 1.31 31.26 -3.45
N ILE A 172 0.99 32.54 -3.66
CA ILE A 172 -0.17 32.96 -4.46
C ILE A 172 -0.09 32.41 -5.89
N LEU A 173 1.09 32.41 -6.50
CA LEU A 173 1.31 32.00 -7.88
C LEU A 173 1.74 30.52 -8.03
N ASN A 174 1.80 29.75 -6.94
CA ASN A 174 2.12 28.33 -7.03
C ASN A 174 1.03 27.56 -7.75
N SER A 175 1.37 26.99 -8.91
CA SER A 175 0.43 26.24 -9.75
C SER A 175 -0.01 24.90 -9.15
N LYS A 176 0.73 24.38 -8.18
CA LYS A 176 0.40 23.12 -7.48
C LYS A 176 -0.78 23.31 -6.53
N PHE A 177 -0.93 24.46 -5.90
CA PHE A 177 -2.09 24.73 -5.04
C PHE A 177 -3.39 24.73 -5.86
N LYS A 178 -4.44 24.10 -5.30
CA LYS A 178 -5.77 23.94 -5.91
C LYS A 178 -6.88 24.54 -5.06
N GLU A 179 -6.69 24.57 -3.77
CA GLU A 179 -7.67 25.04 -2.80
C GLU A 179 -7.06 26.08 -1.87
N ILE A 180 -7.92 26.94 -1.34
CA ILE A 180 -7.52 28.02 -0.41
C ILE A 180 -8.58 28.17 0.68
N GLY A 181 -8.12 28.46 1.90
CA GLY A 181 -8.92 29.01 2.97
C GLY A 181 -8.42 30.39 3.36
N ILE A 182 -9.33 31.27 3.71
CA ILE A 182 -9.04 32.68 4.01
C ILE A 182 -9.80 33.07 5.28
N ALA A 183 -9.09 33.78 6.15
CA ALA A 183 -9.68 34.52 7.24
C ALA A 183 -8.97 35.89 7.40
N ALA A 184 -9.74 36.89 7.82
CA ALA A 184 -9.21 38.22 8.17
C ALA A 184 -10.07 38.83 9.28
N ASP A 185 -9.45 39.06 10.43
CA ASP A 185 -10.15 39.64 11.58
C ASP A 185 -9.42 40.88 12.13
N ARG A 186 -10.20 41.75 12.76
CA ARG A 186 -9.70 42.91 13.41
C ARG A 186 -9.74 42.74 14.94
N GLY A 187 -8.60 42.94 15.59
CA GLY A 187 -8.47 42.75 17.03
C GLY A 187 -7.42 43.68 17.64
N ILE A 188 -7.13 43.44 18.92
CA ILE A 188 -6.04 44.13 19.63
C ILE A 188 -4.80 43.25 19.59
N PHE A 189 -3.73 43.75 19.02
CA PHE A 189 -2.44 43.09 18.98
C PHE A 189 -1.35 44.06 19.52
N ASN A 190 -0.63 43.67 20.56
CA ASN A 190 0.33 44.47 21.27
C ASN A 190 -0.22 45.87 21.68
N GLY A 191 -1.51 45.92 22.07
CA GLY A 191 -2.20 47.14 22.51
C GLY A 191 -2.74 48.04 21.38
N GLU A 192 -2.50 47.70 20.13
CA GLU A 192 -3.00 48.42 18.97
C GLU A 192 -4.12 47.67 18.23
N ARG A 193 -5.09 48.41 17.68
CA ARG A 193 -6.19 47.83 16.87
C ARG A 193 -5.69 47.64 15.44
N THR A 194 -5.65 46.40 15.00
CA THR A 194 -5.08 46.01 13.70
C THR A 194 -5.78 44.78 13.11
N PHE A 195 -5.56 44.51 11.84
CA PHE A 195 -5.98 43.28 11.20
C PHE A 195 -4.89 42.19 11.30
N LEU A 196 -5.35 40.94 11.50
CA LEU A 196 -4.63 39.73 11.12
C LEU A 196 -5.34 39.13 9.94
N ALA A 197 -4.59 38.75 8.91
CA ALA A 197 -5.10 38.05 7.74
C ALA A 197 -4.26 36.80 7.46
N VAL A 198 -4.94 35.71 7.13
CA VAL A 198 -4.35 34.39 6.87
C VAL A 198 -4.92 33.82 5.59
N GLN A 199 -4.04 33.38 4.70
CA GLN A 199 -4.37 32.49 3.59
C GLN A 199 -3.72 31.13 3.84
N ILE A 200 -4.49 30.05 3.79
CA ILE A 200 -3.99 28.68 3.82
C ILE A 200 -4.26 28.08 2.43
N PHE A 201 -3.20 27.78 1.73
CA PHE A 201 -3.23 27.13 0.42
C PHE A 201 -3.07 25.63 0.58
N ALA A 202 -3.74 24.83 -0.26
CA ALA A 202 -3.56 23.40 -0.23
C ALA A 202 -3.67 22.73 -1.61
N THR A 203 -2.96 21.60 -1.72
CA THR A 203 -3.19 20.57 -2.74
C THR A 203 -3.83 19.39 -2.04
N PRO A 204 -5.12 19.09 -2.24
CA PRO A 204 -5.78 18.00 -1.55
C PRO A 204 -5.25 16.65 -2.02
N LEU A 205 -5.11 15.69 -1.09
CA LEU A 205 -4.67 14.32 -1.37
C LEU A 205 -5.58 13.63 -2.40
N SER A 206 -6.87 13.96 -2.43
CA SER A 206 -7.85 13.41 -3.36
C SER A 206 -7.58 13.73 -4.84
N LYS A 207 -6.62 14.61 -5.14
CA LYS A 207 -6.20 14.87 -6.52
C LYS A 207 -5.38 13.74 -7.13
N CYS A 208 -4.74 12.92 -6.29
CA CYS A 208 -4.04 11.72 -6.75
C CYS A 208 -4.87 10.47 -6.44
N PRO A 209 -5.03 9.54 -7.41
CA PRO A 209 -5.76 8.30 -7.17
C PRO A 209 -5.00 7.44 -6.16
N LEU A 210 -5.57 7.25 -4.98
CA LEU A 210 -4.98 6.37 -3.95
C LEU A 210 -4.99 4.92 -4.42
N PRO A 211 -3.94 4.14 -4.11
CA PRO A 211 -3.98 2.70 -4.26
C PRO A 211 -5.13 2.06 -3.46
N ASP A 212 -5.68 0.98 -3.98
CA ASP A 212 -6.83 0.29 -3.42
C ASP A 212 -6.41 -0.57 -2.22
N GLU A 213 -6.76 -0.15 -1.01
CA GLU A 213 -6.46 -0.87 0.24
C GLU A 213 -7.19 -2.22 0.34
N GLU A 214 -8.38 -2.36 -0.26
CA GLU A 214 -9.10 -3.65 -0.30
C GLU A 214 -8.36 -4.65 -1.19
N LEU A 215 -7.81 -4.18 -2.31
CA LEU A 215 -6.97 -5.01 -3.17
C LEU A 215 -5.71 -5.46 -2.44
N LYS A 216 -5.06 -4.57 -1.69
CA LYS A 216 -3.89 -4.90 -0.86
C LYS A 216 -4.21 -5.97 0.17
N LYS A 217 -5.31 -5.79 0.90
CA LYS A 217 -5.77 -6.76 1.89
C LYS A 217 -6.09 -8.12 1.27
N SER A 218 -6.71 -8.13 0.08
CA SER A 218 -6.97 -9.37 -0.66
C SER A 218 -5.68 -10.12 -1.03
N ILE A 219 -4.62 -9.39 -1.37
CA ILE A 219 -3.30 -9.99 -1.65
C ILE A 219 -2.75 -10.63 -0.38
N GLU A 220 -2.74 -9.90 0.75
CA GLU A 220 -2.24 -10.41 2.04
C GLU A 220 -3.00 -11.66 2.52
N GLU A 221 -4.32 -11.74 2.28
CA GLU A 221 -5.13 -12.91 2.60
C GLU A 221 -4.74 -14.10 1.72
N LYS A 222 -4.53 -13.90 0.42
CA LYS A 222 -4.13 -14.95 -0.51
C LYS A 222 -2.68 -15.42 -0.33
N GLU A 223 -1.77 -14.56 0.07
CA GLU A 223 -0.41 -14.94 0.46
C GLU A 223 -0.44 -15.90 1.66
N LYS A 224 -1.31 -15.63 2.63
CA LYS A 224 -1.54 -16.55 3.75
C LYS A 224 -2.09 -17.91 3.32
N GLU A 225 -2.98 -17.92 2.33
CA GLU A 225 -3.53 -19.16 1.77
C GLU A 225 -2.43 -19.96 1.06
N LEU A 226 -1.51 -19.28 0.33
CA LEU A 226 -0.32 -19.91 -0.25
C LEU A 226 0.57 -20.57 0.80
N ASP A 227 0.84 -19.88 1.92
CA ASP A 227 1.64 -20.44 3.01
C ASP A 227 0.99 -21.70 3.60
N ASN A 228 -0.35 -21.72 3.73
CA ASN A 228 -1.07 -22.87 4.22
C ASN A 228 -1.00 -24.06 3.23
N LEU A 229 -1.18 -23.80 1.93
CA LEU A 229 -1.06 -24.83 0.89
C LEU A 229 0.38 -25.38 0.82
N GLN A 230 1.40 -24.54 0.96
CA GLN A 230 2.79 -25.00 1.01
C GLN A 230 3.05 -25.92 2.21
N ASN A 231 2.48 -25.60 3.37
CA ASN A 231 2.58 -26.48 4.54
C ASN A 231 1.86 -27.81 4.34
N GLU A 232 0.69 -27.82 3.70
CA GLU A 232 -0.03 -29.04 3.37
C GLU A 232 0.77 -29.92 2.38
N ILE A 233 1.35 -29.32 1.35
CA ILE A 233 2.22 -29.99 0.39
C ILE A 233 3.40 -30.65 1.10
N ASN A 234 4.08 -29.96 2.00
CA ASN A 234 5.21 -30.49 2.76
C ASN A 234 4.78 -31.70 3.62
N LEU A 235 3.63 -31.62 4.29
CA LEU A 235 3.08 -32.74 5.08
C LEU A 235 2.76 -33.95 4.20
N LEU A 236 2.20 -33.75 3.04
CA LEU A 236 1.91 -34.82 2.08
C LEU A 236 3.20 -35.50 1.58
N GLU A 237 4.26 -34.72 1.33
CA GLU A 237 5.58 -35.23 0.95
C GLU A 237 6.15 -36.15 2.04
N ASP A 238 6.14 -35.70 3.30
CA ASP A 238 6.62 -36.47 4.45
C ASP A 238 5.83 -37.77 4.63
N GLU A 239 4.50 -37.72 4.49
CA GLU A 239 3.65 -38.90 4.58
C GLU A 239 3.92 -39.89 3.45
N ILE A 240 4.10 -39.42 2.22
CA ILE A 240 4.43 -40.27 1.06
C ILE A 240 5.78 -40.94 1.28
N GLU A 241 6.78 -40.22 1.75
CA GLU A 241 8.11 -40.76 2.05
C GLU A 241 8.06 -41.83 3.16
N SER A 242 7.29 -41.57 4.22
CA SER A 242 7.08 -42.53 5.32
C SER A 242 6.41 -43.84 4.82
N LEU A 243 5.36 -43.72 3.99
CA LEU A 243 4.68 -44.89 3.43
C LEU A 243 5.56 -45.67 2.46
N LYS A 244 6.41 -44.99 1.67
CA LYS A 244 7.41 -45.63 0.80
C LYS A 244 8.44 -46.43 1.62
N LYS A 245 8.92 -45.87 2.73
CA LYS A 245 9.83 -46.59 3.65
C LYS A 245 9.16 -47.83 4.27
N GLU A 246 7.91 -47.75 4.71
CA GLU A 246 7.13 -48.90 5.20
C GLU A 246 6.98 -49.96 4.13
N GLN A 247 6.65 -49.56 2.90
CA GLN A 247 6.51 -50.45 1.77
C GLN A 247 7.82 -51.22 1.50
N GLU A 248 8.96 -50.54 1.52
CA GLU A 248 10.28 -51.13 1.33
C GLU A 248 10.60 -52.15 2.44
N MET A 249 10.28 -51.83 3.70
CA MET A 249 10.47 -52.76 4.84
C MET A 249 9.65 -54.04 4.67
N VAL A 250 8.35 -53.92 4.35
CA VAL A 250 7.47 -55.07 4.09
C VAL A 250 7.97 -55.90 2.93
N TYR A 251 8.42 -55.25 1.87
CA TYR A 251 9.01 -55.95 0.70
C TYR A 251 10.29 -56.74 1.07
N ASN A 252 11.20 -56.14 1.84
CA ASN A 252 12.45 -56.78 2.23
C ASN A 252 12.19 -57.95 3.18
N GLN A 253 11.27 -57.82 4.14
CA GLN A 253 10.85 -58.92 5.01
C GLN A 253 10.19 -60.06 4.22
N GLY A 254 9.40 -59.75 3.21
CA GLY A 254 8.72 -60.69 2.38
C GLY A 254 9.66 -61.58 1.53
N LYS A 255 10.90 -61.14 1.25
CA LYS A 255 11.88 -61.91 0.45
C LYS A 255 12.30 -63.22 1.08
N ASP A 256 12.32 -63.31 2.38
CA ASP A 256 12.82 -64.46 3.16
C ASP A 256 11.67 -65.40 3.58
N LEU A 257 10.41 -65.07 3.24
CA LEU A 257 9.25 -65.90 3.61
C LEU A 257 9.15 -67.18 2.78
N VAL A 258 8.89 -68.28 3.44
CA VAL A 258 8.78 -69.62 2.85
C VAL A 258 7.36 -70.15 2.93
N ILE A 259 6.56 -69.72 3.85
CA ILE A 259 5.19 -70.16 4.11
C ILE A 259 4.22 -69.41 3.21
N ASN A 260 3.30 -70.13 2.48
CA ASN A 260 2.39 -69.50 1.51
C ASN A 260 1.44 -68.47 2.18
N GLU A 261 0.93 -68.72 3.38
CA GLU A 261 0.04 -67.79 4.10
C GLU A 261 0.74 -66.49 4.44
N GLU A 262 2.00 -66.55 4.88
CA GLU A 262 2.80 -65.35 5.17
C GLU A 262 3.11 -64.55 3.91
N ILE A 263 3.38 -65.20 2.79
CA ILE A 263 3.58 -64.57 1.50
C ILE A 263 2.29 -63.86 1.01
N GLU A 264 1.13 -64.49 1.20
CA GLU A 264 -0.17 -63.86 0.84
C GLU A 264 -0.47 -62.65 1.70
N ALA A 265 -0.20 -62.69 3.02
CA ALA A 265 -0.36 -61.59 3.93
C ALA A 265 0.57 -60.39 3.57
N ALA A 266 1.85 -60.66 3.25
CA ALA A 266 2.79 -59.64 2.80
C ALA A 266 2.35 -59.00 1.49
N ASN A 267 1.87 -59.75 0.53
CA ASN A 267 1.35 -59.22 -0.74
C ASN A 267 0.10 -58.37 -0.53
N GLN A 268 -0.82 -58.76 0.36
CA GLN A 268 -1.99 -57.96 0.70
C GLN A 268 -1.57 -56.62 1.33
N ARG A 269 -0.62 -56.64 2.25
CA ARG A 269 -0.08 -55.41 2.91
C ARG A 269 0.57 -54.48 1.89
N LEU A 270 1.39 -55.04 0.98
CA LEU A 270 1.99 -54.24 -0.10
C LEU A 270 0.95 -53.57 -1.00
N LYS A 271 -0.15 -54.28 -1.30
CA LYS A 271 -1.26 -53.69 -2.08
C LYS A 271 -1.91 -52.54 -1.34
N GLU A 272 -2.23 -52.73 -0.05
CA GLU A 272 -2.82 -51.67 0.77
C GLU A 272 -1.93 -50.41 0.87
N LEU A 273 -0.62 -50.61 1.05
CA LEU A 273 0.35 -49.50 1.05
C LEU A 273 0.41 -48.77 -0.31
N ASN A 274 0.38 -49.55 -1.39
CA ASN A 274 0.34 -49.01 -2.75
C ASN A 274 -0.89 -48.11 -2.98
N ASP A 275 -2.08 -48.61 -2.58
CA ASP A 275 -3.34 -47.89 -2.72
C ASP A 275 -3.29 -46.56 -1.88
N LYS A 276 -2.72 -46.60 -0.67
CA LYS A 276 -2.52 -45.41 0.18
C LYS A 276 -1.55 -44.41 -0.46
N ILE A 277 -0.40 -44.89 -0.96
CA ILE A 277 0.60 -44.02 -1.62
C ILE A 277 -0.03 -43.34 -2.84
N ASN A 278 -0.75 -44.08 -3.67
CA ASN A 278 -1.39 -43.51 -4.86
C ASN A 278 -2.42 -42.46 -4.52
N LEU A 279 -3.21 -42.64 -3.45
CA LEU A 279 -4.16 -41.64 -2.97
C LEU A 279 -3.43 -40.38 -2.48
N LYS A 280 -2.35 -40.53 -1.72
CA LYS A 280 -1.56 -39.39 -1.24
C LYS A 280 -0.88 -38.62 -2.37
N ILE A 281 -0.36 -39.34 -3.38
CA ILE A 281 0.20 -38.71 -4.60
C ILE A 281 -0.89 -37.93 -5.36
N GLN A 282 -2.11 -38.46 -5.43
CA GLN A 282 -3.23 -37.76 -6.08
C GLN A 282 -3.53 -36.42 -5.31
N ASN A 283 -3.64 -36.49 -4.00
CA ASN A 283 -3.87 -35.27 -3.17
C ASN A 283 -2.73 -34.27 -3.33
N TYR A 284 -1.47 -34.72 -3.26
CA TYR A 284 -0.29 -33.89 -3.48
C TYR A 284 -0.35 -33.16 -4.84
N ASN A 285 -0.65 -33.87 -5.92
CA ASN A 285 -0.75 -33.26 -7.25
C ASN A 285 -1.91 -32.25 -7.35
N GLN A 286 -3.00 -32.48 -6.63
CA GLN A 286 -4.11 -31.52 -6.53
C GLN A 286 -3.65 -30.26 -5.79
N SER A 287 -3.03 -30.38 -4.61
CA SER A 287 -2.53 -29.25 -3.83
C SER A 287 -1.49 -28.45 -4.60
N ILE A 288 -0.57 -29.10 -5.35
CA ILE A 288 0.37 -28.41 -6.24
C ILE A 288 -0.35 -27.60 -7.33
N THR A 289 -1.41 -28.16 -7.91
CA THR A 289 -2.18 -27.46 -8.95
C THR A 289 -2.88 -26.23 -8.37
N GLU A 290 -3.47 -26.35 -7.19
CA GLU A 290 -4.12 -25.25 -6.47
C GLU A 290 -3.08 -24.17 -6.10
N PHE A 291 -1.93 -24.57 -5.58
CA PHE A 291 -0.83 -23.65 -5.25
C PHE A 291 -0.34 -22.86 -6.47
N ASN A 292 -0.14 -23.52 -7.60
CA ASN A 292 0.31 -22.85 -8.82
C ASN A 292 -0.74 -21.87 -9.37
N ASN A 293 -2.02 -22.23 -9.33
CA ASN A 293 -3.11 -21.35 -9.77
C ASN A 293 -3.21 -20.12 -8.85
N LEU A 294 -3.17 -20.33 -7.54
CA LEU A 294 -3.22 -19.24 -6.55
C LEU A 294 -2.00 -18.33 -6.66
N THR A 295 -0.81 -18.89 -6.89
CA THR A 295 0.43 -18.12 -7.13
C THR A 295 0.27 -17.19 -8.33
N GLN A 296 -0.29 -17.67 -9.44
CA GLN A 296 -0.52 -16.82 -10.60
C GLN A 296 -1.55 -15.72 -10.31
N GLU A 297 -2.62 -16.04 -9.60
CA GLU A 297 -3.62 -15.05 -9.18
C GLU A 297 -3.00 -13.94 -8.30
N VAL A 298 -2.17 -14.33 -7.32
CA VAL A 298 -1.46 -13.38 -6.44
C VAL A 298 -0.53 -12.46 -7.26
N LYS A 299 0.24 -13.01 -8.19
CA LYS A 299 1.10 -12.22 -9.09
C LYS A 299 0.31 -11.19 -9.90
N ASP A 300 -0.83 -11.56 -10.44
CA ASP A 300 -1.69 -10.65 -11.20
C ASP A 300 -2.27 -9.53 -10.32
N LEU A 301 -2.67 -9.85 -9.08
CA LEU A 301 -3.16 -8.86 -8.11
C LEU A 301 -2.05 -7.89 -7.68
N ILE A 302 -0.84 -8.39 -7.38
CA ILE A 302 0.34 -7.58 -7.04
C ILE A 302 0.68 -6.63 -8.20
N SER A 303 0.70 -7.13 -9.43
CA SER A 303 0.96 -6.30 -10.61
C SER A 303 -0.04 -5.15 -10.75
N ARG A 304 -1.34 -5.44 -10.54
CA ARG A 304 -2.40 -4.42 -10.57
C ARG A 304 -2.25 -3.40 -9.45
N TYR A 305 -1.92 -3.83 -8.23
CA TYR A 305 -1.70 -2.93 -7.10
C TYR A 305 -0.47 -2.04 -7.33
N ASN A 306 0.65 -2.62 -7.76
CA ASN A 306 1.88 -1.89 -8.04
C ASN A 306 1.70 -0.85 -9.17
N LEU A 307 0.86 -1.13 -10.17
CA LEU A 307 0.47 -0.12 -11.16
C LEU A 307 -0.29 1.06 -10.54
N GLN A 308 -1.18 0.82 -9.58
CA GLN A 308 -1.88 1.89 -8.86
C GLN A 308 -0.90 2.72 -8.01
N VAL A 309 0.03 2.05 -7.31
CA VAL A 309 1.11 2.71 -6.54
C VAL A 309 1.98 3.57 -7.46
N SER A 310 2.36 3.05 -8.62
CA SER A 310 3.16 3.79 -9.61
C SER A 310 2.42 5.05 -10.11
N ASN A 311 1.13 4.93 -10.44
CA ASN A 311 0.30 6.07 -10.88
C ASN A 311 0.16 7.12 -9.77
N PHE A 312 -0.04 6.68 -8.52
CA PHE A 312 -0.08 7.57 -7.36
C PHE A 312 1.25 8.31 -7.18
N ASN A 313 2.38 7.59 -7.18
CA ASN A 313 3.70 8.17 -7.04
C ASN A 313 4.03 9.15 -8.17
N GLN A 314 3.63 8.85 -9.41
CA GLN A 314 3.78 9.76 -10.54
C GLN A 314 2.95 11.05 -10.35
N CYS A 315 1.73 10.93 -9.85
CA CYS A 315 0.88 12.08 -9.55
C CYS A 315 1.50 13.00 -8.49
N LEU A 316 2.17 12.45 -7.47
CA LEU A 316 2.84 13.23 -6.42
C LEU A 316 4.01 14.08 -6.95
N THR A 317 4.60 13.71 -8.06
CA THR A 317 5.78 14.37 -8.64
C THR A 317 5.44 15.41 -9.71
N GLN A 318 4.17 15.51 -10.13
CA GLN A 318 3.67 16.51 -11.08
C GLN A 318 3.15 17.76 -10.38
#